data_13d74f48c885102b93d6838eed8f75a2
#
_entry.id   13d74f48c885102b93d6838eed8f75a2
#
_cell.length_a   1.000
_cell.length_b   1.000
_cell.length_c   1.000
_cell.angle_alpha   90.00
_cell.angle_beta   90.00
_cell.angle_gamma   90.00
#
_symmetry.space_group_name_H-M   'P 1'
#
loop_
_entity.id
_entity.type
_entity.pdbx_description
1 polymer ?
#
loop_
_entity_poly.entity_id
_entity_poly.type
_entity_poly.pdbx_seq_one_letter_code
_entity_poly.pdbx_strand_id
1 'polypeptide(L)'
;TMLGDTAVAVHPNDERYLHLIGKSVQLPLCDREIPIIADEYVDPEFGTGCVKITPAHDFNDYEVGKRHNLEIINIFTDDALVNENAPETYRGMDRFEARASIVDQLEALGLLERIEAHKLKIPRGDRSGVVIEPYLTHQWYLAIESLAAPAIKAVEDGDIEFVPKNWENTYFSWMRDIQDWCISRQLWWGHRIPAWHDEHGNIYAAADEASVRKKYDLDDTVTLSQDEDVLDTWFSSALWTFSTLGWPNKRDYFDRFHPTNVLVTGFDIIFFWVARMIMMTLKFTEQVPFKKVYITGLVRDEHGQKMSKSKGNILDPIDLIDGISLEALTSKRTADLMQPQLKQKIERHTRESFPNGIAGFGTDALRFTFYSLASTGRDIKFDLGRTEGFRNFCNKIWNAARYVLMNSEEKQLANSLDSKNLSISDRWIISRFERAIKQVDLAMESYRFDLASQQLYEFIWNEYCDWYVELSKPTLWDEEKNPENA
;
A
#
# COMPACT_ATOMS: atom_id res chain seq x y z
N THR A 1 -1.17 -19.13 27.92
CA THR A 1 -1.15 -17.77 28.51
C THR A 1 -1.65 -17.73 29.96
N MET A 2 -2.42 -18.74 30.42
CA MET A 2 -2.97 -18.80 31.80
C MET A 2 -1.94 -18.49 32.89
N LEU A 3 -0.68 -18.90 32.74
CA LEU A 3 0.36 -18.61 33.72
C LEU A 3 0.65 -17.11 33.93
N GLY A 4 0.22 -16.26 33.01
CA GLY A 4 0.30 -14.80 33.08
C GLY A 4 -1.02 -14.11 33.47
N ASP A 5 -2.04 -14.84 33.89
CA ASP A 5 -3.32 -14.26 34.29
C ASP A 5 -3.17 -13.41 35.56
N THR A 6 -3.80 -12.25 35.58
CA THR A 6 -3.72 -11.29 36.69
C THR A 6 -5.09 -10.92 37.26
N ALA A 7 -6.18 -11.40 36.65
CA ALA A 7 -7.52 -11.30 37.22
C ALA A 7 -8.47 -12.35 36.61
N VAL A 8 -9.62 -12.56 37.27
CA VAL A 8 -10.82 -13.14 36.69
C VAL A 8 -11.87 -12.04 36.63
N ALA A 9 -12.41 -11.77 35.43
CA ALA A 9 -13.47 -10.80 35.24
C ALA A 9 -14.85 -11.49 35.18
N VAL A 10 -15.87 -10.83 35.76
CA VAL A 10 -17.28 -11.21 35.69
C VAL A 10 -18.11 -9.99 35.32
N HIS A 11 -19.27 -10.21 34.73
CA HIS A 11 -20.14 -9.08 34.39
C HIS A 11 -20.73 -8.45 35.65
N PRO A 12 -20.77 -7.08 35.78
CA PRO A 12 -21.23 -6.39 37.00
C PRO A 12 -22.68 -6.67 37.37
N ASN A 13 -23.51 -7.18 36.47
CA ASN A 13 -24.90 -7.49 36.70
C ASN A 13 -25.19 -9.02 36.74
N ASP A 14 -24.14 -9.86 36.75
CA ASP A 14 -24.31 -11.30 36.79
C ASP A 14 -24.51 -11.75 38.26
N GLU A 15 -25.78 -12.03 38.64
CA GLU A 15 -26.16 -12.41 39.98
C GLU A 15 -25.43 -13.66 40.51
N ARG A 16 -24.96 -14.53 39.63
CA ARG A 16 -24.22 -15.75 40.00
C ARG A 16 -22.90 -15.42 40.72
N TYR A 17 -22.26 -14.29 40.35
CA TYR A 17 -20.90 -13.98 40.77
C TYR A 17 -20.75 -12.67 41.55
N LEU A 18 -21.83 -11.90 41.76
CA LEU A 18 -21.80 -10.64 42.53
C LEU A 18 -21.11 -10.78 43.90
N HIS A 19 -21.37 -11.90 44.58
CA HIS A 19 -20.81 -12.19 45.90
C HIS A 19 -19.31 -12.49 45.93
N LEU A 20 -18.69 -12.67 44.74
CA LEU A 20 -17.27 -12.97 44.58
C LEU A 20 -16.46 -11.72 44.18
N ILE A 21 -17.10 -10.67 43.70
CA ILE A 21 -16.41 -9.43 43.26
C ILE A 21 -15.62 -8.85 44.43
N GLY A 22 -14.34 -8.52 44.18
CA GLY A 22 -13.41 -8.01 45.18
C GLY A 22 -12.74 -9.06 46.05
N LYS A 23 -13.06 -10.35 45.84
CA LYS A 23 -12.33 -11.46 46.46
C LYS A 23 -11.19 -11.89 45.55
N SER A 24 -10.30 -12.74 46.09
CA SER A 24 -9.21 -13.37 45.33
C SER A 24 -9.48 -14.85 45.13
N VAL A 25 -8.85 -15.38 44.08
CA VAL A 25 -8.83 -16.81 43.75
C VAL A 25 -7.41 -17.27 43.49
N GLN A 26 -7.05 -18.47 43.94
CA GLN A 26 -5.73 -19.04 43.67
C GLN A 26 -5.62 -19.41 42.19
N LEU A 27 -4.65 -18.89 41.50
CA LEU A 27 -4.36 -19.28 40.11
C LEU A 27 -3.75 -20.70 40.12
N PRO A 28 -4.39 -21.69 39.46
CA PRO A 28 -3.84 -23.03 39.40
C PRO A 28 -2.43 -23.07 38.81
N LEU A 29 -1.62 -24.01 39.31
CA LEU A 29 -0.22 -24.22 38.84
C LEU A 29 0.73 -23.04 39.08
N CYS A 30 0.24 -21.96 39.67
CA CYS A 30 1.00 -20.78 40.05
C CYS A 30 0.85 -20.51 41.54
N ASP A 31 1.93 -20.05 42.19
CA ASP A 31 1.86 -19.62 43.59
C ASP A 31 1.45 -18.14 43.67
N ARG A 32 0.26 -17.83 43.12
CA ARG A 32 -0.26 -16.47 43.02
C ARG A 32 -1.81 -16.46 43.20
N GLU A 33 -2.28 -15.52 44.02
CA GLU A 33 -3.68 -15.14 44.07
C GLU A 33 -4.00 -14.02 43.10
N ILE A 34 -5.11 -14.08 42.41
CA ILE A 34 -5.59 -13.06 41.49
C ILE A 34 -6.99 -12.57 41.88
N PRO A 35 -7.30 -11.27 41.74
CA PRO A 35 -8.57 -10.69 42.11
C PRO A 35 -9.70 -11.09 41.15
N ILE A 36 -10.92 -11.12 41.67
CA ILE A 36 -12.14 -11.19 40.88
C ILE A 36 -12.66 -9.75 40.69
N ILE A 37 -12.72 -9.30 39.46
CA ILE A 37 -13.11 -7.93 39.07
C ILE A 37 -14.45 -7.94 38.33
N ALA A 38 -15.15 -6.80 38.35
CA ALA A 38 -16.36 -6.58 37.56
C ALA A 38 -16.02 -5.71 36.32
N ASP A 39 -16.33 -6.23 35.12
CA ASP A 39 -16.13 -5.47 33.87
C ASP A 39 -17.24 -5.79 32.86
N GLU A 40 -17.79 -4.76 32.20
CA GLU A 40 -18.83 -4.88 31.18
C GLU A 40 -18.34 -5.60 29.90
N TYR A 41 -17.05 -5.80 29.74
CA TYR A 41 -16.44 -6.61 28.68
C TYR A 41 -16.91 -8.05 28.68
N VAL A 42 -17.28 -8.60 29.86
CA VAL A 42 -17.67 -10.01 30.02
C VAL A 42 -19.11 -10.23 29.52
N ASP A 43 -19.27 -11.16 28.60
CA ASP A 43 -20.58 -11.65 28.18
C ASP A 43 -21.06 -12.77 29.18
N PRO A 44 -22.10 -12.51 29.98
CA PRO A 44 -22.58 -13.47 30.98
C PRO A 44 -23.22 -14.75 30.39
N GLU A 45 -23.58 -14.71 29.10
CA GLU A 45 -24.18 -15.84 28.38
C GLU A 45 -23.13 -16.73 27.70
N PHE A 46 -21.89 -16.24 27.58
CA PHE A 46 -20.82 -16.99 26.94
C PHE A 46 -20.06 -17.86 27.94
N GLY A 47 -20.01 -19.16 27.68
CA GLY A 47 -19.31 -20.13 28.52
C GLY A 47 -19.87 -20.17 29.95
N THR A 48 -19.00 -19.89 30.93
CA THR A 48 -19.37 -19.80 32.33
C THR A 48 -19.81 -18.41 32.77
N GLY A 49 -19.60 -17.39 31.95
CA GLY A 49 -19.73 -15.96 32.32
C GLY A 49 -18.55 -15.44 33.14
N CYS A 50 -17.45 -16.19 33.22
CA CYS A 50 -16.20 -15.77 33.83
C CYS A 50 -15.09 -15.75 32.76
N VAL A 51 -14.30 -14.70 32.72
CA VAL A 51 -13.19 -14.55 31.79
C VAL A 51 -11.88 -14.36 32.54
N LYS A 52 -10.88 -15.18 32.24
CA LYS A 52 -9.52 -14.95 32.71
C LYS A 52 -8.93 -13.71 32.00
N ILE A 53 -8.17 -12.92 32.67
CA ILE A 53 -7.54 -11.69 32.12
C ILE A 53 -6.03 -11.84 32.12
N THR A 54 -5.45 -11.85 30.91
CA THR A 54 -4.00 -11.93 30.66
C THR A 54 -3.52 -10.68 29.91
N PRO A 55 -3.31 -9.56 30.55
CA PRO A 55 -3.04 -8.27 29.88
C PRO A 55 -1.84 -8.26 28.94
N ALA A 56 -0.84 -9.12 29.21
CA ALA A 56 0.37 -9.19 28.38
C ALA A 56 0.17 -9.91 27.03
N HIS A 57 -0.89 -10.72 26.87
CA HIS A 57 -1.00 -11.68 25.77
C HIS A 57 -2.35 -11.67 25.05
N ASP A 58 -3.20 -10.68 25.32
CA ASP A 58 -4.46 -10.46 24.61
C ASP A 58 -4.78 -8.96 24.56
N PHE A 59 -5.23 -8.48 23.41
CA PHE A 59 -5.51 -7.05 23.19
C PHE A 59 -6.67 -6.54 24.03
N ASN A 60 -7.74 -7.35 24.19
CA ASN A 60 -8.90 -6.96 24.98
C ASN A 60 -8.56 -7.02 26.46
N ASP A 61 -7.85 -8.08 26.89
CA ASP A 61 -7.39 -8.23 28.27
C ASP A 61 -6.44 -7.09 28.68
N TYR A 62 -5.63 -6.58 27.72
CA TYR A 62 -4.78 -5.41 27.95
C TYR A 62 -5.61 -4.16 28.29
N GLU A 63 -6.68 -3.90 27.56
CA GLU A 63 -7.56 -2.75 27.84
C GLU A 63 -8.32 -2.93 29.18
N VAL A 64 -8.75 -4.15 29.50
CA VAL A 64 -9.29 -4.46 30.85
C VAL A 64 -8.22 -4.21 31.92
N GLY A 65 -7.01 -4.68 31.67
CA GLY A 65 -5.87 -4.51 32.59
C GLY A 65 -5.58 -3.04 32.88
N LYS A 66 -5.62 -2.17 31.87
CA LYS A 66 -5.47 -0.72 32.04
C LYS A 66 -6.59 -0.11 32.87
N ARG A 67 -7.86 -0.45 32.60
CA ARG A 67 -9.00 0.09 33.36
C ARG A 67 -8.96 -0.28 34.84
N HIS A 68 -8.48 -1.47 35.14
CA HIS A 68 -8.41 -2.00 36.51
C HIS A 68 -7.03 -1.89 37.15
N ASN A 69 -6.07 -1.28 36.46
CA ASN A 69 -4.66 -1.16 36.91
C ASN A 69 -4.07 -2.52 37.34
N LEU A 70 -4.30 -3.56 36.51
CA LEU A 70 -3.78 -4.90 36.77
C LEU A 70 -2.28 -4.98 36.40
N GLU A 71 -1.58 -5.90 37.07
CA GLU A 71 -0.21 -6.22 36.72
C GLU A 71 -0.15 -6.83 35.29
N ILE A 72 0.91 -6.49 34.53
CA ILE A 72 1.17 -7.01 33.20
C ILE A 72 2.31 -8.00 33.30
N ILE A 73 2.02 -9.30 33.22
CA ILE A 73 3.00 -10.37 33.35
C ILE A 73 3.23 -11.01 31.99
N ASN A 74 4.31 -10.63 31.31
CA ASN A 74 4.76 -11.31 30.09
C ASN A 74 5.40 -12.66 30.46
N ILE A 75 4.91 -13.76 29.89
CA ILE A 75 5.41 -15.11 30.11
C ILE A 75 6.19 -15.70 28.95
N PHE A 76 6.45 -14.93 27.87
CA PHE A 76 7.17 -15.40 26.70
C PHE A 76 8.49 -14.66 26.51
N THR A 77 9.46 -15.35 25.93
CA THR A 77 10.62 -14.76 25.29
C THR A 77 10.29 -14.26 23.87
N ASP A 78 11.23 -13.58 23.22
CA ASP A 78 11.08 -13.13 21.82
C ASP A 78 10.88 -14.32 20.85
N ASP A 79 11.41 -15.50 21.18
CA ASP A 79 11.25 -16.74 20.43
C ASP A 79 9.96 -17.49 20.78
N ALA A 80 9.10 -16.90 21.62
CA ALA A 80 7.85 -17.49 22.11
C ALA A 80 8.04 -18.80 22.93
N LEU A 81 9.19 -18.94 23.59
CA LEU A 81 9.39 -19.89 24.67
C LEU A 81 8.87 -19.32 25.97
N VAL A 82 8.51 -20.18 26.90
CA VAL A 82 8.09 -19.75 28.24
C VAL A 82 9.29 -19.18 29.01
N ASN A 83 9.17 -17.96 29.55
CA ASN A 83 10.24 -17.23 30.23
C ASN A 83 10.27 -17.46 31.76
N GLU A 84 11.15 -16.70 32.45
CA GLU A 84 11.36 -16.78 33.89
C GLU A 84 10.18 -16.30 34.75
N ASN A 85 9.22 -15.55 34.21
CA ASN A 85 8.04 -15.10 34.94
C ASN A 85 7.00 -16.23 35.15
N ALA A 86 7.16 -17.32 34.42
CA ALA A 86 6.36 -18.52 34.64
C ALA A 86 6.97 -19.44 35.69
N PRO A 87 6.19 -20.38 36.27
CA PRO A 87 6.71 -21.40 37.17
C PRO A 87 7.84 -22.21 36.54
N GLU A 88 8.85 -22.58 37.36
CA GLU A 88 10.09 -23.22 36.93
C GLU A 88 9.85 -24.46 36.02
N THR A 89 8.78 -25.21 36.30
CA THR A 89 8.40 -26.41 35.56
C THR A 89 8.18 -26.16 34.06
N TYR A 90 7.81 -24.93 33.66
CA TYR A 90 7.46 -24.61 32.26
C TYR A 90 8.53 -23.78 31.57
N ARG A 91 9.54 -23.25 32.28
CA ARG A 91 10.58 -22.37 31.71
C ARG A 91 11.32 -23.05 30.58
N GLY A 92 11.50 -22.32 29.48
CA GLY A 92 12.21 -22.80 28.28
C GLY A 92 11.38 -23.74 27.39
N MET A 93 10.16 -24.11 27.79
CA MET A 93 9.30 -24.93 26.92
C MET A 93 8.74 -24.13 25.74
N ASP A 94 8.58 -24.79 24.60
CA ASP A 94 7.75 -24.27 23.51
C ASP A 94 6.31 -24.05 24.02
N ARG A 95 5.67 -22.98 23.56
CA ARG A 95 4.33 -22.58 24.00
C ARG A 95 3.26 -23.65 23.80
N PHE A 96 3.38 -24.50 22.78
CA PHE A 96 2.43 -25.57 22.51
C PHE A 96 2.68 -26.79 23.40
N GLU A 97 3.96 -27.09 23.68
CA GLU A 97 4.33 -28.12 24.65
C GLU A 97 3.91 -27.71 26.07
N ALA A 98 4.13 -26.46 26.44
CA ALA A 98 3.67 -25.93 27.71
C ALA A 98 2.14 -25.99 27.84
N ARG A 99 1.39 -25.69 26.76
CA ARG A 99 -0.07 -25.82 26.76
C ARG A 99 -0.51 -27.26 27.05
N ALA A 100 0.08 -28.23 26.38
CA ALA A 100 -0.24 -29.64 26.60
C ALA A 100 0.03 -30.06 28.06
N SER A 101 1.21 -29.72 28.58
CA SER A 101 1.60 -30.00 29.96
C SER A 101 0.67 -29.34 31.00
N ILE A 102 0.23 -28.11 30.78
CA ILE A 102 -0.71 -27.39 31.64
C ILE A 102 -2.06 -28.10 31.66
N VAL A 103 -2.57 -28.51 30.50
CA VAL A 103 -3.85 -29.23 30.40
C VAL A 103 -3.80 -30.56 31.17
N ASP A 104 -2.75 -31.36 30.97
CA ASP A 104 -2.53 -32.62 31.66
C ASP A 104 -2.46 -32.44 33.18
N GLN A 105 -1.79 -31.39 33.66
CA GLN A 105 -1.68 -31.10 35.09
C GLN A 105 -3.00 -30.61 35.69
N LEU A 106 -3.77 -29.78 34.96
CA LEU A 106 -5.12 -29.38 35.41
C LEU A 106 -6.07 -30.56 35.49
N GLU A 107 -5.97 -31.52 34.57
CA GLU A 107 -6.72 -32.77 34.61
C GLU A 107 -6.35 -33.62 35.86
N ALA A 108 -5.04 -33.76 36.09
CA ALA A 108 -4.54 -34.49 37.27
C ALA A 108 -4.96 -33.86 38.62
N LEU A 109 -5.16 -32.55 38.66
CA LEU A 109 -5.68 -31.81 39.82
C LEU A 109 -7.21 -31.84 39.91
N GLY A 110 -7.91 -32.42 38.94
CA GLY A 110 -9.39 -32.42 38.89
C GLY A 110 -9.99 -31.04 38.62
N LEU A 111 -9.19 -30.11 38.02
CA LEU A 111 -9.61 -28.73 37.70
C LEU A 111 -10.00 -28.57 36.24
N LEU A 112 -9.82 -29.57 35.39
CA LEU A 112 -10.24 -29.57 34.00
C LEU A 112 -11.68 -30.10 33.90
N GLU A 113 -12.62 -29.22 33.51
CA GLU A 113 -14.02 -29.64 33.31
C GLU A 113 -14.20 -30.33 31.95
N ARG A 114 -13.73 -29.65 30.87
CA ARG A 114 -13.85 -30.20 29.52
C ARG A 114 -12.94 -29.41 28.54
N ILE A 115 -12.65 -30.03 27.41
CA ILE A 115 -11.98 -29.40 26.26
C ILE A 115 -12.98 -29.32 25.12
N GLU A 116 -13.23 -28.10 24.63
CA GLU A 116 -14.14 -27.88 23.52
C GLU A 116 -13.36 -27.37 22.30
N ALA A 117 -13.71 -27.88 21.11
CA ALA A 117 -13.18 -27.36 19.86
C ALA A 117 -13.76 -25.95 19.59
N HIS A 118 -12.90 -24.94 19.54
CA HIS A 118 -13.30 -23.58 19.27
C HIS A 118 -12.65 -23.06 17.99
N LYS A 119 -13.46 -22.44 17.11
CA LYS A 119 -12.98 -21.87 15.86
C LYS A 119 -12.66 -20.40 16.06
N LEU A 120 -11.37 -20.05 16.04
CA LEU A 120 -10.92 -18.68 16.14
C LEU A 120 -9.97 -18.29 14.98
N LYS A 121 -9.83 -16.99 14.75
CA LYS A 121 -8.84 -16.46 13.80
C LYS A 121 -7.51 -16.32 14.53
N ILE A 122 -6.50 -17.05 14.09
CA ILE A 122 -5.15 -17.00 14.65
C ILE A 122 -4.27 -16.14 13.74
N PRO A 123 -3.60 -15.09 14.25
CA PRO A 123 -2.66 -14.29 13.48
C PRO A 123 -1.44 -15.14 13.10
N ARG A 124 -0.98 -14.98 11.85
CA ARG A 124 0.19 -15.67 11.32
C ARG A 124 1.09 -14.70 10.56
N GLY A 125 2.39 -14.91 10.63
CA GLY A 125 3.36 -14.17 9.83
C GLY A 125 3.13 -14.40 8.34
N ASP A 126 3.02 -13.33 7.56
CA ASP A 126 2.74 -13.41 6.12
C ASP A 126 3.79 -14.22 5.35
N ARG A 127 5.02 -14.21 5.82
CA ARG A 127 6.16 -14.87 5.18
C ARG A 127 6.40 -16.27 5.73
N SER A 128 6.47 -16.40 7.04
CA SER A 128 6.80 -17.66 7.71
C SER A 128 5.62 -18.62 7.85
N GLY A 129 4.38 -18.09 7.91
CA GLY A 129 3.19 -18.84 8.26
C GLY A 129 3.13 -19.26 9.75
N VAL A 130 4.12 -18.85 10.56
CA VAL A 130 4.19 -19.15 11.99
C VAL A 130 3.11 -18.38 12.75
N VAL A 131 2.54 -18.99 13.78
CA VAL A 131 1.58 -18.33 14.68
C VAL A 131 2.28 -17.20 15.44
N ILE A 132 1.65 -16.02 15.43
CA ILE A 132 2.12 -14.83 16.15
C ILE A 132 1.39 -14.75 17.47
N GLU A 133 2.14 -14.53 18.56
CA GLU A 133 1.59 -14.25 19.88
C GLU A 133 1.63 -12.74 20.16
N PRO A 134 0.63 -12.14 20.82
CA PRO A 134 0.71 -10.78 21.32
C PRO A 134 1.87 -10.62 22.28
N TYR A 135 2.68 -9.59 22.10
CA TYR A 135 3.88 -9.30 22.88
C TYR A 135 4.03 -7.80 23.08
N LEU A 136 4.13 -7.34 24.32
CA LEU A 136 4.24 -5.94 24.66
C LEU A 136 5.70 -5.50 24.65
N THR A 137 5.98 -4.44 23.90
CA THR A 137 7.30 -3.80 23.84
C THR A 137 7.16 -2.29 23.96
N HIS A 138 8.21 -1.60 24.40
CA HIS A 138 8.27 -0.15 24.30
C HIS A 138 8.39 0.27 22.84
N GLN A 139 7.54 1.20 22.40
CA GLN A 139 7.49 1.66 21.02
C GLN A 139 7.44 3.18 20.97
N TRP A 140 7.92 3.75 19.88
CA TRP A 140 7.77 5.16 19.60
C TRP A 140 6.42 5.42 18.93
N TYR A 141 5.65 6.34 19.52
CA TYR A 141 4.38 6.78 18.97
C TYR A 141 4.41 8.26 18.62
N LEU A 142 3.84 8.59 17.47
CA LEU A 142 3.56 9.95 17.06
C LEU A 142 2.12 10.30 17.44
N ALA A 143 1.94 11.28 18.32
CA ALA A 143 0.62 11.82 18.64
C ALA A 143 0.04 12.52 17.41
N ILE A 144 -0.91 11.88 16.74
CA ILE A 144 -1.28 12.19 15.36
C ILE A 144 -2.42 13.19 15.25
N GLU A 145 -3.26 13.32 16.26
CA GLU A 145 -4.48 14.13 16.23
C GLU A 145 -4.22 15.58 15.82
N SER A 146 -3.18 16.19 16.41
CA SER A 146 -2.80 17.58 16.11
C SER A 146 -2.32 17.79 14.67
N LEU A 147 -1.86 16.74 14.00
CA LEU A 147 -1.42 16.75 12.61
C LEU A 147 -2.58 16.45 11.65
N ALA A 148 -3.55 15.67 12.10
CA ALA A 148 -4.70 15.27 11.29
C ALA A 148 -5.68 16.44 11.04
N ALA A 149 -5.93 17.29 12.04
CA ALA A 149 -6.88 18.38 11.92
C ALA A 149 -6.54 19.37 10.77
N PRO A 150 -5.31 19.89 10.63
CA PRO A 150 -4.95 20.74 9.48
C PRO A 150 -5.03 19.98 8.14
N ALA A 151 -4.70 18.68 8.13
CA ALA A 151 -4.74 17.86 6.93
C ALA A 151 -6.18 17.59 6.44
N ILE A 152 -7.12 17.37 7.36
CA ILE A 152 -8.55 17.28 7.04
C ILE A 152 -9.02 18.60 6.42
N LYS A 153 -8.69 19.72 7.06
CA LYS A 153 -9.10 21.06 6.62
C LYS A 153 -8.59 21.38 5.21
N ALA A 154 -7.36 21.04 4.87
CA ALA A 154 -6.79 21.29 3.55
C ALA A 154 -7.58 20.61 2.40
N VAL A 155 -8.20 19.47 2.68
CA VAL A 155 -9.07 18.79 1.71
C VAL A 155 -10.50 19.36 1.74
N GLU A 156 -11.03 19.69 2.90
CA GLU A 156 -12.35 20.32 3.04
C GLU A 156 -12.41 21.70 2.38
N ASP A 157 -11.35 22.50 2.48
CA ASP A 157 -11.25 23.83 1.87
C ASP A 157 -10.94 23.76 0.36
N GLY A 158 -10.61 22.59 -0.18
CA GLY A 158 -10.30 22.39 -1.61
C GLY A 158 -8.88 22.78 -2.00
N ASP A 159 -7.96 22.98 -1.03
CA ASP A 159 -6.53 23.17 -1.30
C ASP A 159 -5.91 21.90 -1.91
N ILE A 160 -6.48 20.73 -1.60
CA ILE A 160 -6.16 19.43 -2.16
C ILE A 160 -7.44 18.77 -2.66
N GLU A 161 -7.45 18.38 -3.94
CA GLU A 161 -8.58 17.69 -4.56
C GLU A 161 -8.23 16.24 -4.89
N PHE A 162 -9.14 15.30 -4.62
CA PHE A 162 -9.02 13.91 -5.08
C PHE A 162 -9.70 13.72 -6.44
N VAL A 163 -9.05 13.00 -7.33
CA VAL A 163 -9.57 12.65 -8.65
C VAL A 163 -9.58 11.12 -8.80
N PRO A 164 -10.76 10.47 -8.87
CA PRO A 164 -12.10 11.06 -8.74
C PRO A 164 -12.44 11.44 -7.29
N LYS A 165 -13.34 12.39 -7.14
CA LYS A 165 -13.72 13.01 -5.87
C LYS A 165 -14.26 12.03 -4.81
N ASN A 166 -14.85 10.92 -5.21
CA ASN A 166 -15.38 9.92 -4.28
C ASN A 166 -14.33 9.35 -3.29
N TRP A 167 -13.04 9.44 -3.61
CA TRP A 167 -11.97 8.99 -2.72
C TRP A 167 -11.72 9.91 -1.51
N GLU A 168 -12.27 11.13 -1.52
CA GLU A 168 -12.30 11.98 -0.33
C GLU A 168 -13.04 11.30 0.84
N ASN A 169 -14.08 10.52 0.55
CA ASN A 169 -14.81 9.79 1.60
C ASN A 169 -13.90 8.76 2.31
N THR A 170 -13.07 8.06 1.55
CA THR A 170 -12.10 7.12 2.12
C THR A 170 -11.04 7.85 2.95
N TYR A 171 -10.53 8.98 2.44
CA TYR A 171 -9.59 9.82 3.18
C TYR A 171 -10.18 10.31 4.49
N PHE A 172 -11.37 10.91 4.48
CA PHE A 172 -12.02 11.43 5.69
C PHE A 172 -12.39 10.33 6.70
N SER A 173 -12.82 9.16 6.22
CA SER A 173 -13.12 8.03 7.10
C SER A 173 -11.90 7.61 7.93
N TRP A 174 -10.73 7.54 7.31
CA TRP A 174 -9.49 7.23 8.02
C TRP A 174 -9.00 8.37 8.91
N MET A 175 -9.11 9.61 8.45
CA MET A 175 -8.54 10.77 9.15
C MET A 175 -9.34 11.19 10.38
N ARG A 176 -10.67 10.98 10.38
CA ARG A 176 -11.54 11.36 11.51
C ARG A 176 -11.48 10.38 12.68
N ASP A 177 -11.05 9.16 12.43
CA ASP A 177 -10.91 8.10 13.44
C ASP A 177 -9.45 7.63 13.56
N ILE A 178 -8.52 8.55 13.32
CA ILE A 178 -7.10 8.24 13.30
C ILE A 178 -6.56 8.00 14.71
N GLN A 179 -5.78 6.93 14.86
CA GLN A 179 -5.11 6.57 16.11
C GLN A 179 -3.64 6.98 16.07
N ASP A 180 -3.03 7.14 17.24
CA ASP A 180 -1.60 7.42 17.36
C ASP A 180 -0.77 6.42 16.56
N TRP A 181 0.24 6.92 15.87
CA TRP A 181 1.01 6.15 14.93
C TRP A 181 2.29 5.60 15.54
N CYS A 182 2.36 4.28 15.73
CA CYS A 182 3.60 3.62 16.06
C CYS A 182 4.60 3.74 14.90
N ILE A 183 5.71 4.42 15.12
CA ILE A 183 6.72 4.73 14.10
C ILE A 183 8.00 3.90 14.22
N SER A 184 8.14 3.09 15.26
CA SER A 184 9.29 2.21 15.46
C SER A 184 9.05 0.82 14.88
N ARG A 185 10.13 0.20 14.38
CA ARG A 185 10.15 -1.16 13.84
C ARG A 185 11.40 -1.88 14.27
N GLN A 186 11.26 -3.14 14.66
CA GLN A 186 12.33 -4.04 15.06
C GLN A 186 12.90 -4.76 13.82
N LEU A 187 13.59 -4.01 12.96
CA LEU A 187 14.17 -4.49 11.71
C LEU A 187 15.66 -4.22 11.65
N TRP A 188 16.41 -5.08 10.99
CA TRP A 188 17.85 -4.92 10.82
C TRP A 188 18.22 -3.86 9.77
N TRP A 189 17.31 -3.52 8.88
CA TRP A 189 17.56 -2.57 7.81
C TRP A 189 16.52 -1.44 7.83
N GLY A 190 16.99 -0.21 7.87
CA GLY A 190 16.16 0.98 7.87
C GLY A 190 16.89 2.20 8.43
N HIS A 191 16.19 3.30 8.61
CA HIS A 191 16.69 4.50 9.27
C HIS A 191 16.57 4.33 10.78
N ARG A 192 17.67 4.17 11.48
CA ARG A 192 17.68 4.11 12.94
C ARG A 192 17.04 5.35 13.54
N ILE A 193 16.26 5.16 14.58
CA ILE A 193 15.63 6.26 15.31
C ILE A 193 16.75 7.16 15.89
N PRO A 194 16.73 8.47 15.63
CA PRO A 194 17.76 9.40 16.08
C PRO A 194 17.53 9.79 17.53
N ALA A 195 17.49 8.81 18.41
CA ALA A 195 17.36 8.94 19.84
C ALA A 195 18.43 8.14 20.57
N TRP A 196 18.86 8.63 21.73
CA TRP A 196 19.87 8.01 22.58
C TRP A 196 19.31 7.88 23.99
N HIS A 197 19.67 6.81 24.66
CA HIS A 197 19.28 6.50 26.02
C HIS A 197 20.52 6.54 26.92
N ASP A 198 20.39 7.06 28.13
CA ASP A 198 21.40 6.93 29.15
C ASP A 198 21.10 5.76 30.11
N GLU A 199 22.02 5.47 31.03
CA GLU A 199 21.88 4.41 32.02
C GLU A 199 20.72 4.65 33.02
N HIS A 200 20.19 5.86 33.07
CA HIS A 200 19.07 6.25 33.94
C HIS A 200 17.72 6.21 33.21
N GLY A 201 17.73 5.84 31.92
CA GLY A 201 16.51 5.78 31.08
C GLY A 201 16.05 7.13 30.54
N ASN A 202 16.88 8.18 30.63
CA ASN A 202 16.57 9.44 29.96
C ASN A 202 16.76 9.31 28.46
N ILE A 203 15.92 10.03 27.70
CA ILE A 203 15.87 9.96 26.23
C ILE A 203 16.28 11.31 25.63
N TYR A 204 17.21 11.26 24.70
CA TYR A 204 17.77 12.43 24.03
C TYR A 204 17.64 12.27 22.52
N ALA A 205 17.15 13.29 21.80
CA ALA A 205 16.95 13.24 20.36
C ALA A 205 17.78 14.30 19.62
N ALA A 206 18.62 13.86 18.70
CA ALA A 206 19.35 14.70 17.74
C ALA A 206 19.83 13.85 16.55
N ALA A 207 20.49 14.49 15.56
CA ALA A 207 20.96 13.83 14.36
C ALA A 207 22.08 12.79 14.62
N ASP A 208 22.92 13.06 15.61
CA ASP A 208 24.05 12.21 16.01
C ASP A 208 24.39 12.43 17.50
N GLU A 209 25.23 11.57 18.07
CA GLU A 209 25.63 11.62 19.47
C GLU A 209 26.32 12.95 19.85
N ALA A 210 27.18 13.50 19.00
CA ALA A 210 27.83 14.76 19.27
C ALA A 210 26.82 15.93 19.38
N SER A 211 25.81 15.90 18.52
CA SER A 211 24.67 16.84 18.56
C SER A 211 23.82 16.67 19.81
N VAL A 212 23.63 15.42 20.29
CA VAL A 212 22.95 15.13 21.57
C VAL A 212 23.74 15.77 22.72
N ARG A 213 25.02 15.47 22.83
CA ARG A 213 25.86 16.00 23.90
C ARG A 213 25.85 17.52 23.95
N LYS A 214 25.97 18.14 22.78
CA LYS A 214 25.91 19.60 22.65
C LYS A 214 24.54 20.19 23.00
N LYS A 215 23.46 19.56 22.54
CA LYS A 215 22.09 20.08 22.71
C LYS A 215 21.62 20.00 24.15
N TYR A 216 22.02 18.95 24.87
CA TYR A 216 21.57 18.66 26.23
C TYR A 216 22.63 18.92 27.31
N ASP A 217 23.77 19.50 26.91
CA ASP A 217 24.89 19.83 27.79
C ASP A 217 25.40 18.62 28.60
N LEU A 218 25.58 17.49 27.89
CA LEU A 218 26.05 16.25 28.47
C LEU A 218 27.57 16.15 28.33
N ASP A 219 28.26 15.80 29.43
CA ASP A 219 29.68 15.53 29.42
C ASP A 219 29.99 14.09 28.92
N ASP A 220 31.28 13.78 28.75
CA ASP A 220 31.74 12.50 28.23
C ASP A 220 31.58 11.34 29.25
N THR A 221 31.20 11.62 30.49
CA THR A 221 30.98 10.58 31.51
C THR A 221 29.60 9.91 31.36
N VAL A 222 28.68 10.58 30.70
CA VAL A 222 27.33 10.00 30.41
C VAL A 222 27.46 8.97 29.29
N THR A 223 27.20 7.70 29.60
CA THR A 223 27.14 6.64 28.61
C THR A 223 25.84 6.77 27.79
N LEU A 224 25.96 6.91 26.47
CA LEU A 224 24.82 7.02 25.57
C LEU A 224 24.74 5.79 24.66
N SER A 225 23.55 5.22 24.53
CA SER A 225 23.22 4.13 23.60
C SER A 225 22.15 4.61 22.64
N GLN A 226 22.43 4.51 21.34
CA GLN A 226 21.42 4.84 20.33
C GLN A 226 20.31 3.78 20.31
N ASP A 227 19.06 4.21 20.16
CA ASP A 227 17.91 3.34 19.97
C ASP A 227 18.18 2.30 18.86
N GLU A 228 17.86 1.03 19.11
CA GLU A 228 18.11 -0.06 18.15
C GLU A 228 17.05 -0.15 17.06
N ASP A 229 15.87 0.40 17.32
CA ASP A 229 14.75 0.39 16.39
C ASP A 229 15.01 1.30 15.18
N VAL A 230 14.34 0.99 14.08
CA VAL A 230 14.33 1.82 12.87
C VAL A 230 12.96 2.46 12.68
N LEU A 231 12.92 3.57 11.94
CA LEU A 231 11.67 4.23 11.59
C LEU A 231 10.84 3.40 10.63
N ASP A 232 9.53 3.44 10.79
CA ASP A 232 8.56 2.94 9.82
C ASP A 232 8.87 3.51 8.42
N THR A 233 8.89 2.66 7.41
CA THR A 233 9.07 3.07 5.99
C THR A 233 8.14 4.22 5.61
N TRP A 234 6.90 4.18 6.09
CA TRP A 234 5.92 5.23 5.82
C TRP A 234 6.23 6.56 6.50
N PHE A 235 7.01 6.55 7.58
CA PHE A 235 7.50 7.79 8.19
C PHE A 235 8.48 8.50 7.26
N SER A 236 9.49 7.79 6.77
CA SER A 236 10.46 8.35 5.83
C SER A 236 9.80 8.76 4.51
N SER A 237 8.88 7.95 3.97
CA SER A 237 8.18 8.25 2.71
C SER A 237 7.18 9.41 2.84
N ALA A 238 6.69 9.71 4.05
CA ALA A 238 5.87 10.89 4.30
C ALA A 238 6.63 12.22 4.14
N LEU A 239 7.97 12.18 4.25
CA LEU A 239 8.83 13.36 4.09
C LEU A 239 9.22 13.63 2.63
N TRP A 240 8.88 12.72 1.71
CA TRP A 240 9.36 12.70 0.33
C TRP A 240 9.10 14.01 -0.43
N THR A 241 7.92 14.61 -0.27
CA THR A 241 7.48 15.79 -1.04
C THR A 241 8.35 17.03 -0.86
N PHE A 242 9.08 17.12 0.23
CA PHE A 242 9.96 18.27 0.53
C PHE A 242 11.42 17.87 0.74
N SER A 243 11.71 16.71 1.31
CA SER A 243 13.07 16.27 1.58
C SER A 243 13.89 16.06 0.30
N THR A 244 13.29 15.45 -0.74
CA THR A 244 13.93 15.22 -2.04
C THR A 244 14.17 16.50 -2.83
N LEU A 245 13.49 17.59 -2.48
CA LEU A 245 13.70 18.92 -3.05
C LEU A 245 14.74 19.75 -2.30
N GLY A 246 15.43 19.13 -1.33
CA GLY A 246 16.55 19.74 -0.61
C GLY A 246 16.18 20.54 0.64
N TRP A 247 14.89 20.59 1.01
CA TRP A 247 14.46 21.24 2.26
C TRP A 247 15.06 20.50 3.48
N PRO A 248 15.48 21.19 4.55
CA PRO A 248 15.45 22.64 4.75
C PRO A 248 16.69 23.39 4.23
N ASN A 249 17.78 22.69 3.90
CA ASN A 249 19.10 23.28 3.72
C ASN A 249 19.33 23.88 2.31
N LYS A 250 18.75 23.27 1.27
CA LYS A 250 18.86 23.70 -0.13
C LYS A 250 17.45 23.88 -0.69
N ARG A 251 17.03 25.12 -0.86
CA ARG A 251 15.63 25.43 -1.17
C ARG A 251 15.33 25.69 -2.64
N ASP A 252 16.32 25.75 -3.53
CA ASP A 252 16.15 26.14 -4.94
C ASP A 252 15.10 25.29 -5.67
N TYR A 253 15.14 23.95 -5.49
CA TYR A 253 14.15 23.07 -6.08
C TYR A 253 12.83 23.09 -5.31
N PHE A 254 12.89 23.19 -3.98
CA PHE A 254 11.69 23.30 -3.16
C PHE A 254 10.89 24.55 -3.55
N ASP A 255 11.47 25.72 -3.55
CA ASP A 255 10.78 26.98 -3.86
C ASP A 255 10.23 27.03 -5.29
N ARG A 256 10.79 26.23 -6.21
CA ARG A 256 10.35 26.14 -7.60
C ARG A 256 9.26 25.11 -7.85
N PHE A 257 9.33 23.93 -7.22
CA PHE A 257 8.54 22.76 -7.56
C PHE A 257 7.54 22.35 -6.46
N HIS A 258 7.56 23.01 -5.32
CA HIS A 258 6.61 22.76 -4.23
C HIS A 258 5.57 23.91 -4.15
N PRO A 259 4.28 23.63 -3.98
CA PRO A 259 3.65 22.31 -4.02
C PRO A 259 3.62 21.67 -5.41
N THR A 260 3.65 20.36 -5.46
CA THR A 260 3.50 19.59 -6.71
C THR A 260 2.07 19.77 -7.27
N ASN A 261 1.91 19.74 -8.59
CA ASN A 261 0.60 19.90 -9.23
C ASN A 261 -0.28 18.65 -9.02
N VAL A 262 0.26 17.46 -9.26
CA VAL A 262 -0.49 16.20 -9.20
C VAL A 262 0.36 15.10 -8.56
N LEU A 263 -0.20 14.42 -7.57
CA LEU A 263 0.28 13.13 -7.07
C LEU A 263 -0.54 12.02 -7.74
N VAL A 264 0.13 11.01 -8.30
CA VAL A 264 -0.52 9.83 -8.87
C VAL A 264 -0.24 8.62 -7.98
N THR A 265 -1.29 7.94 -7.50
CA THR A 265 -1.14 6.80 -6.61
C THR A 265 -2.34 5.84 -6.67
N GLY A 266 -2.18 4.63 -6.15
CA GLY A 266 -3.27 3.68 -5.94
C GLY A 266 -4.11 4.04 -4.70
N PHE A 267 -5.33 3.56 -4.68
CA PHE A 267 -6.27 3.81 -3.56
C PHE A 267 -5.85 3.11 -2.26
N ASP A 268 -5.09 2.03 -2.35
CA ASP A 268 -4.67 1.20 -1.22
C ASP A 268 -3.66 1.88 -0.29
N ILE A 269 -3.04 2.99 -0.73
CA ILE A 269 -2.09 3.76 0.08
C ILE A 269 -2.55 5.21 0.33
N ILE A 270 -3.84 5.51 0.18
CA ILE A 270 -4.38 6.83 0.54
C ILE A 270 -4.05 7.15 2.00
N PHE A 271 -4.31 6.23 2.92
CA PHE A 271 -4.01 6.43 4.33
C PHE A 271 -2.51 6.36 4.63
N PHE A 272 -1.84 5.30 4.17
CA PHE A 272 -0.45 5.04 4.56
C PHE A 272 0.55 6.03 3.95
N TRP A 273 0.25 6.62 2.80
CA TRP A 273 1.17 7.52 2.12
C TRP A 273 0.60 8.92 1.91
N VAL A 274 -0.56 9.05 1.26
CA VAL A 274 -1.13 10.37 0.90
C VAL A 274 -1.41 11.19 2.16
N ALA A 275 -2.18 10.64 3.10
CA ALA A 275 -2.56 11.32 4.34
C ALA A 275 -1.33 11.70 5.17
N ARG A 276 -0.36 10.79 5.27
CA ARG A 276 0.88 11.04 6.01
C ARG A 276 1.76 12.10 5.36
N MET A 277 1.86 12.14 4.02
CA MET A 277 2.53 13.24 3.31
C MET A 277 1.85 14.58 3.57
N ILE A 278 0.51 14.64 3.54
CA ILE A 278 -0.23 15.88 3.82
C ILE A 278 0.07 16.36 5.23
N MET A 279 -0.06 15.50 6.24
CA MET A 279 0.21 15.84 7.64
C MET A 279 1.63 16.34 7.87
N MET A 280 2.64 15.58 7.39
CA MET A 280 4.04 15.92 7.63
C MET A 280 4.46 17.17 6.86
N THR A 281 4.01 17.34 5.62
CA THR A 281 4.35 18.52 4.83
C THR A 281 3.74 19.78 5.43
N LEU A 282 2.48 19.76 5.80
CA LEU A 282 1.84 20.88 6.51
C LEU A 282 2.57 21.22 7.82
N LYS A 283 2.98 20.20 8.58
CA LYS A 283 3.71 20.40 9.85
C LYS A 283 5.05 21.09 9.66
N PHE A 284 5.83 20.69 8.64
CA PHE A 284 7.20 21.16 8.48
C PHE A 284 7.31 22.40 7.58
N THR A 285 6.42 22.55 6.61
CA THR A 285 6.53 23.61 5.58
C THR A 285 5.39 24.62 5.60
N GLU A 286 4.32 24.35 6.36
CA GLU A 286 3.09 25.15 6.40
C GLU A 286 2.38 25.27 5.03
N GLN A 287 2.71 24.37 4.08
CA GLN A 287 2.16 24.33 2.74
C GLN A 287 1.59 22.94 2.44
N VAL A 288 0.61 22.87 1.53
CA VAL A 288 0.13 21.57 1.04
C VAL A 288 1.20 20.91 0.16
N PRO A 289 1.33 19.57 0.18
CA PRO A 289 2.36 18.88 -0.61
C PRO A 289 2.07 18.87 -2.11
N PHE A 290 0.81 18.83 -2.49
CA PHE A 290 0.31 18.75 -3.86
C PHE A 290 -1.12 19.30 -3.94
N LYS A 291 -1.53 19.70 -5.15
CA LYS A 291 -2.87 20.27 -5.38
C LYS A 291 -3.91 19.23 -5.71
N LYS A 292 -3.52 18.18 -6.42
CA LYS A 292 -4.43 17.09 -6.81
C LYS A 292 -3.85 15.73 -6.51
N VAL A 293 -4.72 14.79 -6.14
CA VAL A 293 -4.40 13.38 -5.92
C VAL A 293 -5.18 12.55 -6.94
N TYR A 294 -4.51 12.12 -8.00
CA TYR A 294 -5.11 11.23 -8.98
C TYR A 294 -4.98 9.78 -8.52
N ILE A 295 -6.13 9.14 -8.28
CA ILE A 295 -6.19 7.77 -7.79
C ILE A 295 -6.34 6.81 -8.97
N THR A 296 -5.35 5.92 -9.13
CA THR A 296 -5.37 4.87 -10.15
C THR A 296 -6.00 3.60 -9.64
N GLY A 297 -6.55 2.80 -10.56
CA GLY A 297 -6.82 1.40 -10.29
C GLY A 297 -5.54 0.58 -10.11
N LEU A 298 -5.64 -0.55 -9.43
CA LEU A 298 -4.54 -1.51 -9.33
C LEU A 298 -4.57 -2.47 -10.51
N VAL A 299 -3.40 -2.72 -11.10
CA VAL A 299 -3.28 -3.71 -12.17
C VAL A 299 -3.37 -5.11 -11.57
N ARG A 300 -4.32 -5.90 -12.08
CA ARG A 300 -4.57 -7.28 -11.70
C ARG A 300 -4.30 -8.21 -12.88
N ASP A 301 -4.11 -9.48 -12.59
CA ASP A 301 -3.96 -10.49 -13.63
C ASP A 301 -5.25 -10.68 -14.47
N GLU A 302 -5.20 -11.53 -15.47
CA GLU A 302 -6.32 -11.85 -16.36
C GLU A 302 -7.55 -12.40 -15.62
N HIS A 303 -7.35 -12.98 -14.42
CA HIS A 303 -8.41 -13.48 -13.56
C HIS A 303 -8.90 -12.45 -12.53
N GLY A 304 -8.36 -11.22 -12.54
CA GLY A 304 -8.69 -10.16 -11.60
C GLY A 304 -8.05 -10.33 -10.21
N GLN A 305 -7.02 -11.19 -10.07
CA GLN A 305 -6.33 -11.38 -8.81
C GLN A 305 -5.17 -10.38 -8.66
N LYS A 306 -4.89 -9.97 -7.41
CA LYS A 306 -3.71 -9.16 -7.10
C LYS A 306 -2.45 -9.94 -7.47
N MET A 307 -1.57 -9.31 -8.27
CA MET A 307 -0.30 -9.89 -8.65
C MET A 307 0.69 -9.87 -7.47
N SER A 308 1.38 -10.98 -7.24
CA SER A 308 2.44 -11.08 -6.23
C SER A 308 3.47 -12.14 -6.62
N LYS A 309 4.72 -11.95 -6.17
CA LYS A 309 5.79 -12.94 -6.37
C LYS A 309 5.42 -14.30 -5.78
N SER A 310 4.83 -14.32 -4.59
CA SER A 310 4.42 -15.55 -3.90
C SER A 310 3.34 -16.35 -4.64
N LYS A 311 2.52 -15.70 -5.47
CA LYS A 311 1.51 -16.36 -6.31
C LYS A 311 2.04 -16.76 -7.69
N GLY A 312 3.21 -16.26 -8.11
CA GLY A 312 3.81 -16.51 -9.41
C GLY A 312 2.99 -15.97 -10.59
N ASN A 313 2.12 -14.95 -10.36
CA ASN A 313 1.24 -14.36 -11.37
C ASN A 313 1.67 -12.95 -11.81
N ILE A 314 2.89 -12.54 -11.50
CA ILE A 314 3.42 -11.24 -11.92
C ILE A 314 3.67 -11.24 -13.42
N LEU A 315 3.26 -10.15 -14.07
CA LEU A 315 3.66 -9.76 -15.41
C LEU A 315 4.66 -8.60 -15.30
N ASP A 316 5.91 -8.85 -15.67
CA ASP A 316 6.93 -7.82 -15.67
C ASP A 316 6.76 -6.94 -16.92
N PRO A 317 6.69 -5.60 -16.80
CA PRO A 317 6.61 -4.70 -17.95
C PRO A 317 7.71 -4.92 -19.00
N ILE A 318 8.91 -5.25 -18.58
CA ILE A 318 10.03 -5.52 -19.50
C ILE A 318 9.75 -6.76 -20.37
N ASP A 319 9.20 -7.82 -19.76
CA ASP A 319 8.83 -9.04 -20.50
C ASP A 319 7.70 -8.76 -21.52
N LEU A 320 6.85 -7.76 -21.27
CA LEU A 320 5.82 -7.33 -22.20
C LEU A 320 6.37 -6.45 -23.33
N ILE A 321 7.40 -5.65 -23.04
CA ILE A 321 8.04 -4.76 -24.00
C ILE A 321 8.93 -5.57 -24.96
N ASP A 322 9.82 -6.38 -24.43
CA ASP A 322 10.87 -7.08 -25.18
C ASP A 322 10.48 -8.48 -25.62
N GLY A 323 9.51 -9.08 -24.93
CA GLY A 323 9.14 -10.49 -25.05
C GLY A 323 9.97 -11.40 -24.16
N ILE A 324 9.44 -12.58 -23.86
CA ILE A 324 10.12 -13.60 -23.07
C ILE A 324 9.70 -15.02 -23.51
N SER A 325 10.65 -15.94 -23.59
CA SER A 325 10.35 -17.35 -23.89
C SER A 325 9.59 -18.02 -22.73
N LEU A 326 8.87 -19.10 -23.02
CA LEU A 326 8.15 -19.87 -22.00
C LEU A 326 9.09 -20.39 -20.90
N GLU A 327 10.27 -20.89 -21.27
CA GLU A 327 11.25 -21.44 -20.33
C GLU A 327 11.77 -20.36 -19.39
N ALA A 328 12.13 -19.19 -19.93
CA ALA A 328 12.63 -18.06 -19.15
C ALA A 328 11.52 -17.50 -18.22
N LEU A 329 10.29 -17.36 -18.72
CA LEU A 329 9.14 -16.91 -17.93
C LEU A 329 8.83 -17.88 -16.79
N THR A 330 8.85 -19.18 -17.06
CA THR A 330 8.63 -20.22 -16.06
C THR A 330 9.70 -20.18 -14.97
N SER A 331 10.96 -20.07 -15.37
CA SER A 331 12.09 -19.92 -14.45
C SER A 331 11.95 -18.67 -13.57
N LYS A 332 11.65 -17.51 -14.19
CA LYS A 332 11.47 -16.23 -13.49
C LYS A 332 10.33 -16.26 -12.46
N ARG A 333 9.20 -16.89 -12.81
CA ARG A 333 8.03 -16.98 -11.91
C ARG A 333 8.22 -17.98 -10.78
N THR A 334 9.14 -18.92 -10.90
CA THR A 334 9.42 -19.94 -9.90
C THR A 334 10.74 -19.74 -9.16
N ALA A 335 11.50 -18.70 -9.52
CA ALA A 335 12.66 -18.27 -8.74
C ALA A 335 12.21 -17.67 -7.41
N ASP A 336 12.99 -17.90 -6.36
CA ASP A 336 12.85 -17.27 -5.04
C ASP A 336 11.45 -17.41 -4.41
N LEU A 337 10.78 -18.54 -4.63
CA LEU A 337 9.49 -18.82 -4.02
C LEU A 337 9.64 -19.01 -2.51
N MET A 338 8.92 -18.21 -1.74
CA MET A 338 8.85 -18.36 -0.29
C MET A 338 8.13 -19.64 0.14
N GLN A 339 7.32 -20.24 -0.73
CA GLN A 339 6.63 -21.49 -0.54
C GLN A 339 6.98 -22.46 -1.67
N PRO A 340 8.06 -23.26 -1.55
CA PRO A 340 8.55 -24.14 -2.60
C PRO A 340 7.51 -25.16 -3.12
N GLN A 341 6.54 -25.54 -2.27
CA GLN A 341 5.44 -26.45 -2.63
C GLN A 341 4.53 -25.90 -3.73
N LEU A 342 4.52 -24.59 -3.96
CA LEU A 342 3.72 -23.95 -5.03
C LEU A 342 4.37 -24.05 -6.41
N LYS A 343 5.65 -24.42 -6.50
CA LYS A 343 6.43 -24.41 -7.75
C LYS A 343 5.73 -25.16 -8.89
N GLN A 344 5.36 -26.41 -8.69
CA GLN A 344 4.72 -27.21 -9.73
C GLN A 344 3.37 -26.63 -10.21
N LYS A 345 2.61 -26.04 -9.30
CA LYS A 345 1.34 -25.38 -9.63
C LYS A 345 1.57 -24.15 -10.50
N ILE A 346 2.56 -23.32 -10.14
CA ILE A 346 2.94 -22.11 -10.88
C ILE A 346 3.48 -22.47 -12.27
N GLU A 347 4.35 -23.48 -12.38
CA GLU A 347 4.88 -23.96 -13.67
C GLU A 347 3.76 -24.40 -14.61
N ARG A 348 2.83 -25.24 -14.12
CA ARG A 348 1.69 -25.71 -14.91
C ARG A 348 0.84 -24.55 -15.38
N HIS A 349 0.44 -23.67 -14.49
CA HIS A 349 -0.38 -22.51 -14.82
C HIS A 349 0.31 -21.57 -15.82
N THR A 350 1.63 -21.35 -15.67
CA THR A 350 2.41 -20.54 -16.63
C THR A 350 2.41 -21.16 -18.03
N ARG A 351 2.58 -22.48 -18.16
CA ARG A 351 2.55 -23.19 -19.44
C ARG A 351 1.16 -23.20 -20.09
N GLU A 352 0.11 -23.27 -19.29
CA GLU A 352 -1.28 -23.18 -19.76
C GLU A 352 -1.63 -21.77 -20.27
N SER A 353 -1.24 -20.72 -19.53
CA SER A 353 -1.59 -19.32 -19.87
C SER A 353 -0.68 -18.75 -20.98
N PHE A 354 0.58 -19.21 -21.08
CA PHE A 354 1.57 -18.66 -22.00
C PHE A 354 2.31 -19.77 -22.77
N PRO A 355 1.63 -20.59 -23.56
CA PRO A 355 2.23 -21.78 -24.20
C PRO A 355 3.42 -21.46 -25.11
N ASN A 356 3.49 -20.25 -25.64
CA ASN A 356 4.56 -19.77 -26.53
C ASN A 356 5.43 -18.67 -25.87
N GLY A 357 5.33 -18.49 -24.54
CA GLY A 357 5.90 -17.33 -23.87
C GLY A 357 5.08 -16.07 -24.13
N ILE A 358 5.70 -14.90 -24.02
CA ILE A 358 5.08 -13.61 -24.28
C ILE A 358 5.81 -12.93 -25.44
N ALA A 359 5.09 -12.55 -26.48
CA ALA A 359 5.66 -11.78 -27.59
C ALA A 359 5.98 -10.35 -27.14
N GLY A 360 7.04 -9.75 -27.69
CA GLY A 360 7.35 -8.35 -27.48
C GLY A 360 6.32 -7.43 -28.14
N PHE A 361 5.77 -6.51 -27.36
CA PHE A 361 4.77 -5.57 -27.86
C PHE A 361 5.33 -4.16 -28.10
N GLY A 362 6.46 -3.83 -27.49
CA GLY A 362 7.06 -2.51 -27.50
C GLY A 362 6.49 -1.57 -26.45
N THR A 363 7.26 -0.54 -26.10
CA THR A 363 6.95 0.40 -25.02
C THR A 363 5.67 1.18 -25.26
N ASP A 364 5.48 1.69 -26.49
CA ASP A 364 4.34 2.55 -26.81
C ASP A 364 2.99 1.78 -26.75
N ALA A 365 2.98 0.55 -27.24
CA ALA A 365 1.80 -0.32 -27.15
C ALA A 365 1.40 -0.59 -25.69
N LEU A 366 2.36 -0.90 -24.83
CA LEU A 366 2.11 -1.10 -23.41
C LEU A 366 1.59 0.17 -22.73
N ARG A 367 2.24 1.32 -22.96
CA ARG A 367 1.81 2.60 -22.39
C ARG A 367 0.40 2.98 -22.86
N PHE A 368 0.12 2.84 -24.14
CA PHE A 368 -1.21 3.15 -24.68
C PHE A 368 -2.28 2.21 -24.12
N THR A 369 -1.94 0.94 -23.90
CA THR A 369 -2.83 -0.02 -23.21
C THR A 369 -3.22 0.50 -21.83
N PHE A 370 -2.26 0.94 -21.02
CA PHE A 370 -2.56 1.49 -19.70
C PHE A 370 -3.41 2.75 -19.77
N TYR A 371 -3.12 3.68 -20.67
CA TYR A 371 -3.95 4.86 -20.88
C TYR A 371 -5.40 4.49 -21.25
N SER A 372 -5.58 3.52 -22.14
CA SER A 372 -6.91 3.07 -22.57
C SER A 372 -7.70 2.37 -21.46
N LEU A 373 -7.02 1.79 -20.49
CA LEU A 373 -7.62 1.10 -19.34
C LEU A 373 -7.76 1.98 -18.09
N ALA A 374 -7.17 3.18 -18.13
CA ALA A 374 -7.19 4.14 -17.01
C ALA A 374 -8.56 4.81 -16.87
N SER A 375 -9.59 4.02 -16.59
CA SER A 375 -10.89 4.53 -16.18
C SER A 375 -10.88 4.86 -14.69
N THR A 376 -11.67 5.86 -14.28
CA THR A 376 -11.65 6.38 -12.92
C THR A 376 -11.98 5.33 -11.85
N GLY A 377 -10.99 5.02 -11.01
CA GLY A 377 -11.19 4.38 -9.71
C GLY A 377 -11.48 2.88 -9.69
N ARG A 378 -11.31 2.17 -10.82
CA ARG A 378 -11.50 0.72 -10.90
C ARG A 378 -10.17 -0.02 -11.02
N ASP A 379 -10.12 -1.22 -10.46
CA ASP A 379 -9.01 -2.13 -10.72
C ASP A 379 -8.90 -2.43 -12.23
N ILE A 380 -7.67 -2.47 -12.73
CA ILE A 380 -7.36 -2.72 -14.12
C ILE A 380 -7.12 -4.22 -14.29
N LYS A 381 -8.02 -4.90 -14.98
CA LYS A 381 -7.79 -6.26 -15.42
C LYS A 381 -6.95 -6.22 -16.70
N PHE A 382 -5.69 -6.66 -16.60
CA PHE A 382 -4.77 -6.60 -17.72
C PHE A 382 -5.10 -7.66 -18.79
N ASP A 383 -5.08 -7.24 -20.06
CA ASP A 383 -5.40 -8.07 -21.21
C ASP A 383 -4.31 -7.93 -22.29
N LEU A 384 -3.60 -9.01 -22.56
CA LEU A 384 -2.55 -9.08 -23.58
C LEU A 384 -3.08 -8.84 -24.99
N GLY A 385 -4.29 -9.30 -25.30
CA GLY A 385 -4.91 -9.10 -26.61
C GLY A 385 -5.12 -7.62 -26.95
N ARG A 386 -5.44 -6.79 -25.95
CA ARG A 386 -5.48 -5.33 -26.12
C ARG A 386 -4.11 -4.74 -26.42
N THR A 387 -3.07 -5.22 -25.75
CA THR A 387 -1.70 -4.74 -25.98
C THR A 387 -1.25 -5.07 -27.40
N GLU A 388 -1.59 -6.24 -27.92
CA GLU A 388 -1.35 -6.60 -29.32
C GLU A 388 -2.11 -5.69 -30.29
N GLY A 389 -3.38 -5.41 -30.01
CA GLY A 389 -4.17 -4.45 -30.79
C GLY A 389 -3.53 -3.08 -30.85
N PHE A 390 -3.02 -2.58 -29.73
CA PHE A 390 -2.34 -1.28 -29.71
C PHE A 390 -0.94 -1.29 -30.33
N ARG A 391 -0.23 -2.42 -30.33
CA ARG A 391 0.97 -2.59 -31.15
C ARG A 391 0.64 -2.37 -32.64
N ASN A 392 -0.44 -2.99 -33.11
CA ASN A 392 -0.88 -2.80 -34.49
C ASN A 392 -1.30 -1.35 -34.77
N PHE A 393 -1.90 -0.68 -33.80
CA PHE A 393 -2.21 0.75 -33.89
C PHE A 393 -0.94 1.62 -34.02
N CYS A 394 0.07 1.41 -33.18
CA CYS A 394 1.34 2.11 -33.29
C CYS A 394 2.01 1.88 -34.65
N ASN A 395 1.98 0.64 -35.14
CA ASN A 395 2.47 0.33 -36.49
C ASN A 395 1.68 1.03 -37.59
N LYS A 396 0.35 1.18 -37.44
CA LYS A 396 -0.51 1.91 -38.37
C LYS A 396 -0.11 3.39 -38.44
N ILE A 397 0.13 4.02 -37.29
CA ILE A 397 0.62 5.42 -37.20
C ILE A 397 1.96 5.55 -37.92
N TRP A 398 2.90 4.66 -37.64
CA TRP A 398 4.22 4.67 -38.26
C TRP A 398 4.11 4.57 -39.80
N ASN A 399 3.33 3.61 -40.28
CA ASN A 399 3.15 3.41 -41.70
C ASN A 399 2.42 4.58 -42.39
N ALA A 400 1.43 5.18 -41.72
CA ALA A 400 0.76 6.38 -42.24
C ALA A 400 1.74 7.57 -42.33
N ALA A 401 2.54 7.81 -41.28
CA ALA A 401 3.57 8.85 -41.28
C ALA A 401 4.60 8.63 -42.40
N ARG A 402 5.07 7.39 -42.53
CA ARG A 402 6.00 7.01 -43.60
C ARG A 402 5.40 7.25 -45.00
N TYR A 403 4.12 6.86 -45.18
CA TYR A 403 3.41 7.12 -46.45
C TYR A 403 3.37 8.63 -46.77
N VAL A 404 3.03 9.48 -45.81
CA VAL A 404 3.01 10.94 -46.00
C VAL A 404 4.39 11.46 -46.39
N LEU A 405 5.42 11.09 -45.65
CA LEU A 405 6.81 11.53 -45.95
C LEU A 405 7.25 11.11 -47.33
N MET A 406 7.02 9.87 -47.73
CA MET A 406 7.40 9.39 -49.07
C MET A 406 6.69 10.12 -50.21
N ASN A 407 5.45 10.58 -49.98
CA ASN A 407 4.68 11.29 -51.01
C ASN A 407 4.86 12.81 -50.96
N SER A 408 5.60 13.35 -49.99
CA SER A 408 5.88 14.77 -49.84
C SER A 408 7.37 15.14 -50.03
N GLU A 409 8.29 14.18 -50.17
CA GLU A 409 9.75 14.37 -50.13
C GLU A 409 10.26 15.33 -51.23
N GLU A 410 9.65 15.29 -52.42
CA GLU A 410 10.04 16.15 -53.56
C GLU A 410 9.06 17.30 -53.83
N LYS A 411 8.06 17.50 -52.96
CA LYS A 411 7.01 18.48 -53.15
C LYS A 411 7.27 19.75 -52.36
N GLN A 412 6.93 20.89 -52.98
CA GLN A 412 7.00 22.18 -52.30
C GLN A 412 5.77 22.32 -51.37
N LEU A 413 6.01 22.26 -50.07
CA LEU A 413 4.92 22.39 -49.08
C LEU A 413 4.45 23.86 -49.03
N ALA A 414 3.15 24.05 -49.04
CA ALA A 414 2.56 25.37 -48.87
C ALA A 414 2.79 25.91 -47.46
N ASN A 415 3.16 27.20 -47.35
CA ASN A 415 3.40 27.87 -46.08
C ASN A 415 2.11 28.13 -45.26
N SER A 416 0.94 28.01 -45.89
CA SER A 416 -0.37 28.20 -45.28
C SER A 416 -1.46 27.41 -46.02
N LEU A 417 -2.47 26.94 -45.28
CA LEU A 417 -3.67 26.33 -45.88
C LEU A 417 -4.56 27.43 -46.45
N ASP A 418 -4.74 27.48 -47.78
CA ASP A 418 -5.77 28.33 -48.40
C ASP A 418 -7.09 27.53 -48.50
N SER A 419 -8.09 27.98 -47.76
CA SER A 419 -9.41 27.33 -47.71
C SER A 419 -10.11 27.20 -49.06
N LYS A 420 -9.71 28.00 -50.06
CA LYS A 420 -10.26 27.96 -51.40
C LYS A 420 -9.80 26.74 -52.21
N ASN A 421 -8.62 26.24 -51.89
CA ASN A 421 -7.99 25.12 -52.60
C ASN A 421 -8.28 23.77 -51.95
N LEU A 422 -8.92 23.75 -50.77
CA LEU A 422 -9.22 22.52 -50.05
C LEU A 422 -10.41 21.76 -50.68
N SER A 423 -10.20 20.48 -50.95
CA SER A 423 -11.25 19.55 -51.37
C SER A 423 -12.29 19.32 -50.25
N ILE A 424 -13.37 18.63 -50.56
CA ILE A 424 -14.36 18.23 -49.53
C ILE A 424 -13.73 17.32 -48.48
N SER A 425 -12.88 16.39 -48.91
CA SER A 425 -12.15 15.47 -47.99
C SER A 425 -11.16 16.20 -47.07
N ASP A 426 -10.46 17.24 -47.60
CA ASP A 426 -9.55 18.03 -46.79
C ASP A 426 -10.29 18.83 -45.72
N ARG A 427 -11.38 19.50 -46.10
CA ARG A 427 -12.21 20.24 -45.16
C ARG A 427 -12.86 19.32 -44.11
N TRP A 428 -13.27 18.11 -44.52
CA TRP A 428 -13.80 17.12 -43.63
C TRP A 428 -12.77 16.67 -42.60
N ILE A 429 -11.56 16.25 -43.03
CA ILE A 429 -10.54 15.75 -42.08
C ILE A 429 -10.05 16.84 -41.15
N ILE A 430 -9.87 18.08 -41.61
CA ILE A 430 -9.51 19.21 -40.76
C ILE A 430 -10.57 19.42 -39.66
N SER A 431 -11.86 19.45 -40.07
CA SER A 431 -12.94 19.58 -39.08
C SER A 431 -12.98 18.43 -38.08
N ARG A 432 -12.65 17.20 -38.50
CA ARG A 432 -12.56 16.04 -37.60
C ARG A 432 -11.34 16.14 -36.67
N PHE A 433 -10.23 16.62 -37.18
CA PHE A 433 -8.99 16.85 -36.39
C PHE A 433 -9.21 17.90 -35.30
N GLU A 434 -9.77 19.05 -35.64
CA GLU A 434 -10.12 20.10 -34.68
C GLU A 434 -11.06 19.57 -33.57
N ARG A 435 -12.02 18.73 -33.95
CA ARG A 435 -12.92 18.08 -32.98
C ARG A 435 -12.18 17.09 -32.10
N ALA A 436 -11.27 16.30 -32.66
CA ALA A 436 -10.47 15.34 -31.91
C ALA A 436 -9.56 16.05 -30.89
N ILE A 437 -8.88 17.13 -31.29
CA ILE A 437 -8.06 17.98 -30.38
C ILE A 437 -8.94 18.42 -29.19
N LYS A 438 -10.07 19.04 -29.45
CA LYS A 438 -10.97 19.54 -28.40
C LYS A 438 -11.42 18.42 -27.45
N GLN A 439 -11.75 17.24 -27.97
CA GLN A 439 -12.19 16.11 -27.13
C GLN A 439 -11.05 15.53 -26.30
N VAL A 440 -9.84 15.45 -26.88
CA VAL A 440 -8.64 15.00 -26.16
C VAL A 440 -8.28 15.99 -25.03
N ASP A 441 -8.29 17.30 -25.30
CA ASP A 441 -8.02 18.31 -24.28
C ASP A 441 -9.02 18.21 -23.11
N LEU A 442 -10.30 18.15 -23.38
CA LEU A 442 -11.33 17.98 -22.35
C LEU A 442 -11.17 16.68 -21.54
N ALA A 443 -10.79 15.60 -22.22
CA ALA A 443 -10.53 14.33 -21.56
C ALA A 443 -9.27 14.39 -20.66
N MET A 444 -8.21 15.05 -21.13
CA MET A 444 -6.97 15.26 -20.35
C MET A 444 -7.20 16.17 -19.15
N GLU A 445 -7.93 17.28 -19.30
CA GLU A 445 -8.28 18.18 -18.20
C GLU A 445 -9.10 17.49 -17.10
N SER A 446 -9.99 16.58 -17.52
CA SER A 446 -10.82 15.78 -16.60
C SER A 446 -10.17 14.48 -16.11
N TYR A 447 -8.89 14.23 -16.44
CA TYR A 447 -8.16 12.99 -16.11
C TYR A 447 -8.83 11.71 -16.66
N ARG A 448 -9.57 11.82 -17.75
CA ARG A 448 -10.20 10.71 -18.48
C ARG A 448 -9.30 10.23 -19.61
N PHE A 449 -8.16 9.63 -19.23
CA PHE A 449 -7.16 9.12 -20.18
C PHE A 449 -7.72 8.02 -21.09
N ASP A 450 -8.67 7.25 -20.61
CA ASP A 450 -9.44 6.27 -21.39
C ASP A 450 -10.18 6.93 -22.56
N LEU A 451 -10.86 8.04 -22.32
CA LEU A 451 -11.57 8.79 -23.37
C LEU A 451 -10.58 9.48 -24.34
N ALA A 452 -9.49 10.05 -23.82
CA ALA A 452 -8.45 10.63 -24.67
C ALA A 452 -7.85 9.59 -25.63
N SER A 453 -7.53 8.40 -25.12
CA SER A 453 -7.01 7.28 -25.92
C SER A 453 -8.02 6.81 -26.97
N GLN A 454 -9.30 6.73 -26.61
CA GLN A 454 -10.36 6.36 -27.53
C GLN A 454 -10.48 7.36 -28.67
N GLN A 455 -10.50 8.66 -28.38
CA GLN A 455 -10.62 9.71 -29.41
C GLN A 455 -9.43 9.73 -30.36
N LEU A 456 -8.21 9.53 -29.83
CA LEU A 456 -7.00 9.41 -30.66
C LEU A 456 -7.07 8.19 -31.58
N TYR A 457 -7.48 7.05 -31.05
CA TYR A 457 -7.64 5.82 -31.82
C TYR A 457 -8.67 5.99 -32.95
N GLU A 458 -9.87 6.49 -32.62
CA GLU A 458 -10.99 6.69 -33.57
C GLU A 458 -10.58 7.65 -34.68
N PHE A 459 -9.99 8.79 -34.35
CA PHE A 459 -9.56 9.75 -35.36
C PHE A 459 -8.45 9.18 -36.25
N ILE A 460 -7.38 8.65 -35.68
CA ILE A 460 -6.21 8.21 -36.45
C ILE A 460 -6.53 6.97 -37.27
N TRP A 461 -7.13 5.95 -36.66
CA TRP A 461 -7.38 4.70 -37.35
C TRP A 461 -8.54 4.83 -38.32
N ASN A 462 -9.73 5.18 -37.82
CA ASN A 462 -10.96 5.08 -38.59
C ASN A 462 -11.17 6.24 -39.58
N GLU A 463 -10.73 7.46 -39.20
CA GLU A 463 -10.99 8.64 -40.04
C GLU A 463 -9.81 9.01 -40.93
N TYR A 464 -8.64 9.17 -40.32
CA TYR A 464 -7.43 9.58 -41.04
C TYR A 464 -6.89 8.45 -41.94
N CYS A 465 -6.57 7.29 -41.35
CA CYS A 465 -5.93 6.21 -42.10
C CYS A 465 -6.89 5.46 -43.03
N ASP A 466 -8.11 5.13 -42.59
CA ASP A 466 -9.01 4.29 -43.36
C ASP A 466 -9.78 5.10 -44.44
N TRP A 467 -9.94 6.40 -44.22
CA TRP A 467 -10.64 7.25 -45.18
C TRP A 467 -9.78 8.31 -45.85
N TYR A 468 -9.21 9.25 -45.06
CA TYR A 468 -8.56 10.41 -45.65
C TYR A 468 -7.32 10.03 -46.46
N VAL A 469 -6.45 9.17 -45.94
CA VAL A 469 -5.28 8.69 -46.68
C VAL A 469 -5.68 8.03 -48.00
N GLU A 470 -6.73 7.22 -48.01
CA GLU A 470 -7.23 6.58 -49.24
C GLU A 470 -7.83 7.60 -50.21
N LEU A 471 -8.61 8.55 -49.72
CA LEU A 471 -9.21 9.61 -50.54
C LEU A 471 -8.19 10.58 -51.11
N SER A 472 -7.03 10.75 -50.49
CA SER A 472 -5.94 11.62 -50.99
C SER A 472 -5.12 10.97 -52.10
N LYS A 473 -5.10 9.65 -52.25
CA LYS A 473 -4.25 8.95 -53.25
C LYS A 473 -4.53 9.40 -54.69
N PRO A 474 -5.78 9.53 -55.18
CA PRO A 474 -6.04 9.99 -56.53
C PRO A 474 -5.43 11.37 -56.83
N THR A 475 -5.45 12.28 -55.84
CA THR A 475 -4.88 13.62 -55.99
C THR A 475 -3.35 13.60 -55.96
N LEU A 476 -2.78 12.77 -55.09
CA LEU A 476 -1.32 12.66 -54.98
C LEU A 476 -0.63 11.96 -56.17
N TRP A 477 -1.36 11.05 -56.86
CA TRP A 477 -0.84 10.27 -57.97
C TRP A 477 -1.23 10.81 -59.36
N ASP A 478 -2.07 11.83 -59.42
CA ASP A 478 -2.48 12.45 -60.67
C ASP A 478 -1.53 13.60 -61.06
N GLU A 479 -0.38 13.22 -61.61
CA GLU A 479 0.67 14.16 -62.01
C GLU A 479 0.25 15.15 -63.12
N GLU A 480 -0.84 14.86 -63.87
CA GLU A 480 -1.26 15.65 -65.02
C GLU A 480 -2.30 16.74 -64.70
N LYS A 481 -3.01 16.69 -63.58
CA LYS A 481 -4.24 17.49 -63.40
C LYS A 481 -4.15 18.76 -62.54
N ASN A 482 -3.22 18.95 -61.69
CA ASN A 482 -2.98 20.24 -61.03
C ASN A 482 -1.83 20.16 -60.02
N PRO A 483 -0.65 20.65 -60.32
CA PRO A 483 0.47 20.75 -59.36
C PRO A 483 0.17 21.68 -58.17
N GLU A 484 -0.87 22.55 -58.26
CA GLU A 484 -1.29 23.44 -57.17
C GLU A 484 -2.20 22.76 -56.13
N ASN A 485 -2.79 21.59 -56.45
CA ASN A 485 -3.69 20.82 -55.57
C ASN A 485 -3.08 19.54 -55.02
N ALA A 486 -1.83 19.23 -55.30
CA ALA A 486 -1.15 18.00 -54.85
C ALA A 486 -0.29 18.18 -53.58
#